data_8cd5798d7b2e2245b5b3596327e4788c
#
_entry.id   8cd5798d7b2e2245b5b3596327e4788c
#
_cell.length_a   1.000
_cell.length_b   1.000
_cell.length_c   1.000
_cell.angle_alpha   90.00
_cell.angle_beta   90.00
_cell.angle_gamma   90.00
#
_symmetry.space_group_name_H-M   'P 1'
#
loop_
_entity.id
_entity.type
_entity.pdbx_description
1 polymer ?
#
loop_
_entity_poly.entity_id
_entity_poly.type
_entity_poly.pdbx_seq_one_letter_code
_entity_poly.pdbx_strand_id
1 'polypeptide(L)'
;MIYHGSNVAVETPRLIPPTRFLDFGSGFYTTMNLEQAESFARNVVNRNEGQGIPTISYYEIDYDKILKTFDALIFDHPDDNWLDFVYANRLDKYTGKQYDVVIGPVANDTVYRVLRLFENGDIDRETVIKRLKASKLFNQVTFRTEKVIAQLKFIKSEIVKNG
;
A
#
# COMPACT_ATOMS: atom_id res chain seq x y z
N MET A 1 3.64 -13.48 -7.93
CA MET A 1 2.21 -13.16 -7.79
C MET A 1 2.06 -12.01 -6.82
N ILE A 2 1.21 -11.02 -7.14
CA ILE A 2 0.80 -9.94 -6.25
C ILE A 2 -0.72 -9.82 -6.23
N TYR A 3 -1.26 -9.21 -5.19
CA TYR A 3 -2.67 -9.18 -4.87
C TYR A 3 -3.15 -7.76 -4.60
N HIS A 4 -4.34 -7.44 -5.09
CA HIS A 4 -5.05 -6.19 -4.78
C HIS A 4 -6.39 -6.51 -4.15
N GLY A 5 -6.61 -6.04 -2.93
CA GLY A 5 -7.89 -6.16 -2.23
C GLY A 5 -8.78 -4.95 -2.51
N SER A 6 -10.01 -5.18 -2.93
CA SER A 6 -10.99 -4.13 -3.25
C SER A 6 -12.41 -4.59 -2.97
N ASN A 7 -13.39 -3.74 -3.27
CA ASN A 7 -14.82 -4.07 -3.22
C ASN A 7 -15.37 -4.56 -4.57
N VAL A 8 -14.50 -4.67 -5.57
CA VAL A 8 -14.82 -5.20 -6.92
C VAL A 8 -13.59 -5.90 -7.51
N ALA A 9 -13.78 -6.74 -8.53
CA ALA A 9 -12.69 -7.22 -9.36
C ALA A 9 -12.08 -6.08 -10.18
N VAL A 10 -10.75 -5.99 -10.20
CA VAL A 10 -10.00 -4.99 -10.98
C VAL A 10 -9.19 -5.72 -12.06
N GLU A 11 -9.80 -5.95 -13.22
CA GLU A 11 -9.16 -6.66 -14.35
C GLU A 11 -8.13 -5.77 -15.05
N THR A 12 -8.42 -4.48 -15.16
CA THR A 12 -7.55 -3.49 -15.80
C THR A 12 -7.20 -2.41 -14.77
N PRO A 13 -6.08 -2.57 -14.03
CA PRO A 13 -5.66 -1.58 -13.06
C PRO A 13 -5.28 -0.26 -13.74
N ARG A 14 -5.58 0.85 -13.06
CA ARG A 14 -5.27 2.20 -13.50
C ARG A 14 -5.11 3.13 -12.31
N LEU A 15 -4.46 4.25 -12.53
CA LEU A 15 -4.39 5.30 -11.53
C LEU A 15 -5.73 6.02 -11.44
N ILE A 16 -6.23 6.12 -10.21
CA ILE A 16 -7.43 6.87 -9.89
C ILE A 16 -7.02 7.97 -8.91
N PRO A 17 -7.47 9.22 -9.10
CA PRO A 17 -7.21 10.29 -8.13
C PRO A 17 -7.63 9.84 -6.74
N PRO A 18 -6.75 9.93 -5.73
CA PRO A 18 -7.07 9.46 -4.39
C PRO A 18 -8.09 10.40 -3.73
N THR A 19 -9.04 9.82 -3.01
CA THR A 19 -9.99 10.56 -2.16
C THR A 19 -9.40 10.94 -0.80
N ARG A 20 -8.23 10.40 -0.49
CA ARG A 20 -7.47 10.64 0.74
C ARG A 20 -5.98 10.51 0.48
N PHE A 21 -5.17 11.11 1.34
CA PHE A 21 -3.72 10.96 1.28
C PHE A 21 -3.29 9.60 1.83
N LEU A 22 -2.45 8.90 1.07
CA LEU A 22 -1.99 7.55 1.34
C LEU A 22 -0.50 7.55 1.69
N ASP A 23 -0.04 6.50 2.37
CA ASP A 23 1.33 6.39 2.90
C ASP A 23 2.42 6.54 1.82
N PHE A 24 2.21 6.00 0.64
CA PHE A 24 3.15 6.10 -0.49
C PHE A 24 2.65 7.03 -1.60
N GLY A 25 1.67 7.88 -1.28
CA GLY A 25 1.07 8.80 -2.24
C GLY A 25 0.10 8.12 -3.20
N SER A 26 -0.22 8.80 -4.30
CA SER A 26 -1.10 8.27 -5.34
C SER A 26 -0.49 7.04 -6.02
N GLY A 27 -1.28 6.00 -6.24
CA GLY A 27 -0.83 4.78 -6.88
C GLY A 27 -1.83 3.63 -6.83
N PHE A 28 -1.51 2.55 -7.51
CA PHE A 28 -2.21 1.28 -7.42
C PHE A 28 -1.51 0.38 -6.39
N TYR A 29 -2.18 0.12 -5.29
CA TYR A 29 -1.63 -0.53 -4.11
C TYR A 29 -1.85 -2.04 -4.16
N THR A 30 -0.78 -2.80 -4.01
CA THR A 30 -0.79 -4.26 -4.00
C THR A 30 0.06 -4.81 -2.86
N THR A 31 -0.04 -6.10 -2.60
CA THR A 31 0.77 -6.81 -1.60
C THR A 31 1.16 -8.20 -2.12
N MET A 32 2.25 -8.74 -1.60
CA MET A 32 2.64 -10.15 -1.83
C MET A 32 2.00 -11.10 -0.80
N ASN A 33 1.30 -10.58 0.20
CA ASN A 33 0.65 -11.37 1.24
C ASN A 33 -0.86 -11.45 1.00
N LEU A 34 -1.37 -12.67 0.79
CA LEU A 34 -2.78 -12.91 0.47
C LEU A 34 -3.70 -12.52 1.62
N GLU A 35 -3.36 -12.86 2.86
CA GLU A 35 -4.19 -12.52 4.05
C GLU A 35 -4.32 -11.00 4.23
N GLN A 36 -3.26 -10.28 3.90
CA GLN A 36 -3.28 -8.82 3.90
C GLN A 36 -4.21 -8.27 2.81
N ALA A 37 -4.19 -8.84 1.60
CA ALA A 37 -5.11 -8.46 0.54
C ALA A 37 -6.57 -8.72 0.92
N GLU A 38 -6.85 -9.84 1.59
CA GLU A 38 -8.19 -10.13 2.13
C GLU A 38 -8.64 -9.09 3.16
N SER A 39 -7.76 -8.74 4.10
CA SER A 39 -8.04 -7.71 5.10
C SER A 39 -8.31 -6.36 4.44
N PHE A 40 -7.52 -5.98 3.44
CA PHE A 40 -7.77 -4.76 2.67
C PHE A 40 -9.10 -4.77 1.94
N ALA A 41 -9.46 -5.88 1.30
CA ALA A 41 -10.75 -6.01 0.61
C ALA A 41 -11.94 -5.78 1.56
N ARG A 42 -11.90 -6.41 2.74
CA ARG A 42 -12.92 -6.21 3.78
C ARG A 42 -12.97 -4.76 4.27
N ASN A 43 -11.80 -4.16 4.50
CA ASN A 43 -11.69 -2.77 4.96
C ASN A 43 -12.21 -1.76 3.91
N VAL A 44 -12.02 -2.03 2.62
CA VAL A 44 -12.56 -1.19 1.54
C VAL A 44 -14.10 -1.23 1.56
N VAL A 45 -14.69 -2.43 1.65
CA VAL A 45 -16.15 -2.58 1.73
C VAL A 45 -16.71 -1.89 2.98
N ASN A 46 -16.09 -2.09 4.14
CA ASN A 46 -16.53 -1.47 5.39
C ASN A 46 -16.49 0.08 5.31
N ARG A 47 -15.44 0.66 4.71
CA ARG A 47 -15.34 2.11 4.51
C ARG A 47 -16.35 2.66 3.50
N ASN A 48 -16.77 1.84 2.56
CA ASN A 48 -17.80 2.17 1.56
C ASN A 48 -19.21 1.78 2.02
N GLU A 49 -19.47 1.80 3.33
CA GLU A 49 -20.78 1.53 3.93
C GLU A 49 -21.37 0.16 3.52
N GLY A 50 -20.52 -0.83 3.31
CA GLY A 50 -20.91 -2.16 2.89
C GLY A 50 -21.17 -2.30 1.38
N GLN A 51 -20.87 -1.29 0.59
CA GLN A 51 -21.07 -1.35 -0.86
C GLN A 51 -19.97 -2.20 -1.53
N GLY A 52 -20.42 -3.10 -2.41
CA GLY A 52 -19.55 -4.03 -3.12
C GLY A 52 -19.34 -5.34 -2.37
N ILE A 53 -18.47 -6.17 -2.91
CA ILE A 53 -18.14 -7.49 -2.36
C ILE A 53 -16.64 -7.56 -2.15
N PRO A 54 -16.14 -7.93 -0.96
CA PRO A 54 -14.71 -8.05 -0.73
C PRO A 54 -14.08 -8.99 -1.77
N THR A 55 -13.22 -8.47 -2.61
CA THR A 55 -12.67 -9.17 -3.78
C THR A 55 -11.17 -8.98 -3.85
N ILE A 56 -10.45 -10.05 -4.17
CA ILE A 56 -9.01 -10.01 -4.43
C ILE A 56 -8.80 -10.19 -5.93
N SER A 57 -8.03 -9.30 -6.53
CA SER A 57 -7.52 -9.42 -7.89
C SER A 57 -6.06 -9.87 -7.86
N TYR A 58 -5.74 -10.87 -8.67
CA TYR A 58 -4.43 -11.54 -8.74
C TYR A 58 -3.70 -11.10 -10.00
N TYR A 59 -2.42 -10.72 -9.85
CA TYR A 59 -1.59 -10.32 -10.98
C TYR A 59 -0.26 -11.05 -10.96
N GLU A 60 0.18 -11.44 -12.16
CA GLU A 60 1.55 -11.87 -12.40
C GLU A 60 2.40 -10.67 -12.77
N ILE A 61 3.60 -10.59 -12.19
CA ILE A 61 4.62 -9.60 -12.53
C ILE A 61 5.98 -10.26 -12.64
N ASP A 62 6.83 -9.70 -13.48
CA ASP A 62 8.27 -9.95 -13.47
C ASP A 62 8.92 -8.91 -12.54
N TYR A 63 9.09 -9.28 -11.27
CA TYR A 63 9.58 -8.40 -10.22
C TYR A 63 10.99 -7.88 -10.53
N ASP A 64 11.89 -8.76 -10.97
CA ASP A 64 13.28 -8.38 -11.28
C ASP A 64 13.35 -7.43 -12.47
N LYS A 65 12.54 -7.66 -13.48
CA LYS A 65 12.43 -6.75 -14.63
C LYS A 65 11.93 -5.38 -14.22
N ILE A 66 10.90 -5.32 -13.36
CA ILE A 66 10.36 -4.06 -12.86
C ILE A 66 11.44 -3.27 -12.13
N LEU A 67 12.18 -3.90 -11.20
CA LEU A 67 13.23 -3.22 -10.44
C LEU A 67 14.43 -2.76 -11.30
N LYS A 68 14.68 -3.43 -12.43
CA LYS A 68 15.76 -3.05 -13.35
C LYS A 68 15.34 -1.96 -14.34
N THR A 69 14.05 -1.85 -14.64
CA THR A 69 13.54 -0.99 -15.73
C THR A 69 12.95 0.33 -15.24
N PHE A 70 12.38 0.33 -14.04
CA PHE A 70 11.63 1.45 -13.48
C PHE A 70 12.31 2.02 -12.24
N ASP A 71 12.06 3.31 -11.98
CA ASP A 71 12.54 3.96 -10.76
C ASP A 71 11.79 3.40 -9.54
N ALA A 72 12.52 2.66 -8.69
CA ALA A 72 11.97 2.03 -7.50
C ALA A 72 12.56 2.63 -6.22
N LEU A 73 11.72 2.87 -5.23
CA LEU A 73 12.11 3.18 -3.85
C LEU A 73 11.73 1.99 -2.97
N ILE A 74 12.71 1.44 -2.25
CA ILE A 74 12.52 0.26 -1.41
C ILE A 74 12.88 0.59 0.03
N PHE A 75 11.94 0.30 0.93
CA PHE A 75 12.15 0.36 2.37
C PHE A 75 12.14 -1.07 2.93
N ASP A 76 13.27 -1.54 3.44
CA ASP A 76 13.39 -2.88 4.03
C ASP A 76 12.68 -2.98 5.39
N HIS A 77 12.58 -1.85 6.11
CA HIS A 77 11.96 -1.75 7.42
C HIS A 77 11.50 -0.31 7.69
N PRO A 78 10.63 -0.08 8.68
CA PRO A 78 10.15 1.26 9.03
C PRO A 78 11.22 2.00 9.84
N ASP A 79 12.15 2.63 9.15
CA ASP A 79 13.19 3.51 9.68
C ASP A 79 12.80 4.99 9.58
N ASP A 80 13.74 5.89 9.89
CA ASP A 80 13.52 7.33 9.79
C ASP A 80 13.17 7.77 8.37
N ASN A 81 13.84 7.22 7.35
CA ASN A 81 13.56 7.54 5.94
C ASN A 81 12.14 7.11 5.54
N TRP A 82 11.73 5.92 5.97
CA TRP A 82 10.36 5.45 5.76
C TRP A 82 9.34 6.38 6.45
N LEU A 83 9.59 6.75 7.70
CA LEU A 83 8.71 7.64 8.46
C LEU A 83 8.58 9.00 7.78
N ASP A 84 9.68 9.61 7.36
CA ASP A 84 9.68 10.90 6.68
C ASP A 84 8.90 10.84 5.36
N PHE A 85 9.09 9.77 4.58
CA PHE A 85 8.39 9.57 3.32
C PHE A 85 6.88 9.40 3.53
N VAL A 86 6.48 8.51 4.43
CA VAL A 86 5.07 8.25 4.74
C VAL A 86 4.39 9.49 5.32
N TYR A 87 5.03 10.15 6.27
CA TYR A 87 4.47 11.34 6.91
C TYR A 87 4.27 12.49 5.91
N ALA A 88 5.26 12.74 5.05
CA ALA A 88 5.15 13.77 4.01
C ALA A 88 4.03 13.48 3.00
N ASN A 89 3.85 12.22 2.59
CA ASN A 89 2.76 11.83 1.69
C ASN A 89 1.38 11.95 2.35
N ARG A 90 1.25 11.57 3.62
CA ARG A 90 -0.02 11.70 4.38
C ARG A 90 -0.45 13.15 4.57
N LEU A 91 0.49 14.07 4.65
CA LEU A 91 0.22 15.51 4.74
C LEU A 91 0.12 16.21 3.38
N ASP A 92 0.23 15.49 2.27
CA ASP A 92 0.32 16.06 0.91
C ASP A 92 1.45 17.09 0.76
N LYS A 93 2.57 16.83 1.41
CA LYS A 93 3.75 17.72 1.43
C LYS A 93 5.00 17.09 0.83
N TYR A 94 4.87 15.92 0.20
CA TYR A 94 6.01 15.29 -0.44
C TYR A 94 6.41 16.02 -1.72
N THR A 95 7.63 16.54 -1.76
CA THR A 95 8.21 17.31 -2.89
C THR A 95 9.45 16.65 -3.48
N GLY A 96 9.78 15.45 -3.04
CA GLY A 96 10.97 14.73 -3.51
C GLY A 96 10.79 14.06 -4.87
N LYS A 97 11.76 13.21 -5.22
CA LYS A 97 11.75 12.45 -6.46
C LYS A 97 10.47 11.61 -6.57
N GLN A 98 9.85 11.64 -7.74
CA GLN A 98 8.73 10.76 -8.06
C GLN A 98 9.25 9.40 -8.54
N TYR A 99 8.85 8.35 -7.86
CA TYR A 99 9.21 6.97 -8.19
C TYR A 99 8.06 6.28 -8.94
N ASP A 100 8.42 5.34 -9.82
CA ASP A 100 7.42 4.50 -10.51
C ASP A 100 6.83 3.45 -9.57
N VAL A 101 7.66 2.91 -8.67
CA VAL A 101 7.29 1.87 -7.70
C VAL A 101 7.82 2.24 -6.32
N VAL A 102 6.99 2.08 -5.31
CA VAL A 102 7.41 2.17 -3.90
C VAL A 102 7.08 0.87 -3.20
N ILE A 103 8.07 0.28 -2.54
CA ILE A 103 7.96 -0.99 -1.83
C ILE A 103 8.36 -0.77 -0.39
N GLY A 104 7.55 -1.25 0.54
CA GLY A 104 7.90 -1.11 1.95
C GLY A 104 6.80 -1.57 2.89
N PRO A 105 7.07 -1.47 4.20
CA PRO A 105 6.12 -1.84 5.23
C PRO A 105 4.80 -1.07 5.11
N VAL A 106 3.71 -1.77 5.38
CA VAL A 106 2.34 -1.23 5.28
C VAL A 106 1.87 -0.73 6.63
N ALA A 107 1.15 0.37 6.60
CA ALA A 107 0.31 0.81 7.68
C ALA A 107 -0.92 -0.12 7.83
N ASN A 108 -0.81 -1.16 8.67
CA ASN A 108 -1.97 -1.84 9.22
C ASN A 108 -2.63 -0.97 10.30
N ASP A 109 -3.72 -1.41 10.91
CA ASP A 109 -4.46 -0.62 11.92
C ASP A 109 -3.57 -0.21 13.12
N THR A 110 -2.58 -1.03 13.49
CA THR A 110 -1.62 -0.73 14.54
C THR A 110 -0.69 0.41 14.12
N VAL A 111 -0.15 0.34 12.91
CA VAL A 111 0.71 1.39 12.34
C VAL A 111 -0.07 2.69 12.18
N TYR A 112 -1.30 2.64 11.70
CA TYR A 112 -2.18 3.81 11.60
C TYR A 112 -2.34 4.53 12.93
N ARG A 113 -2.57 3.76 14.00
CA ARG A 113 -2.73 4.31 15.35
C ARG A 113 -1.44 4.98 15.84
N VAL A 114 -0.31 4.33 15.64
CA VAL A 114 1.01 4.88 16.00
C VAL A 114 1.31 6.17 15.22
N LEU A 115 1.07 6.19 13.92
CA LEU A 115 1.26 7.39 13.08
C LEU A 115 0.35 8.54 13.51
N ARG A 116 -0.90 8.28 13.87
CA ARG A 116 -1.80 9.33 14.39
C ARG A 116 -1.33 9.94 15.68
N LEU A 117 -0.80 9.13 16.62
CA LEU A 117 -0.22 9.65 17.86
C LEU A 117 0.99 10.54 17.57
N PHE A 118 1.81 10.19 16.60
CA PHE A 118 2.92 11.01 16.15
C PHE A 118 2.46 12.32 15.49
N GLU A 119 1.49 12.25 14.59
CA GLU A 119 0.88 13.41 13.93
C GLU A 119 0.29 14.42 14.94
N ASN A 120 -0.30 13.92 16.01
CA ASN A 120 -0.87 14.73 17.09
C ASN A 120 0.19 15.28 18.06
N GLY A 121 1.44 14.83 17.97
CA GLY A 121 2.50 15.19 18.91
C GLY A 121 2.46 14.43 20.26
N ASP A 122 1.66 13.37 20.36
CA ASP A 122 1.50 12.58 21.59
C ASP A 122 2.71 11.67 21.85
N ILE A 123 3.44 11.29 20.81
CA ILE A 123 4.68 10.51 20.89
C ILE A 123 5.75 11.10 19.98
N ASP A 124 7.01 10.91 20.37
CA ASP A 124 8.15 11.35 19.58
C ASP A 124 8.56 10.34 18.48
N ARG A 125 9.46 10.78 17.62
CA ARG A 125 9.98 10.00 16.49
C ARG A 125 10.63 8.67 16.93
N GLU A 126 11.43 8.70 17.99
CA GLU A 126 12.12 7.51 18.50
C GLU A 126 11.11 6.46 18.97
N THR A 127 10.10 6.89 19.71
CA THR A 127 8.99 6.04 20.16
C THR A 127 8.22 5.43 18.99
N VAL A 128 7.94 6.21 17.94
CA VAL A 128 7.30 5.71 16.71
C VAL A 128 8.13 4.59 16.11
N ILE A 129 9.40 4.85 15.79
CA ILE A 129 10.29 3.87 15.14
C ILE A 129 10.39 2.59 15.98
N LYS A 130 10.53 2.71 17.30
CA LYS A 130 10.59 1.58 18.22
C LYS A 130 9.31 0.71 18.17
N ARG A 131 8.14 1.35 18.19
CA ARG A 131 6.85 0.65 18.13
C ARG A 131 6.64 -0.04 16.77
N LEU A 132 7.01 0.62 15.68
CA LEU A 132 6.89 0.07 14.34
C LEU A 132 7.81 -1.13 14.12
N LYS A 133 9.06 -1.08 14.61
CA LYS A 133 10.00 -2.21 14.56
C LYS A 133 9.53 -3.43 15.35
N ALA A 134 8.78 -3.22 16.43
CA ALA A 134 8.21 -4.30 17.21
C ALA A 134 6.96 -4.93 16.59
N SER A 135 6.39 -4.32 15.55
CA SER A 135 5.17 -4.78 14.88
C SER A 135 5.50 -5.72 13.72
N LYS A 136 4.71 -6.77 13.55
CA LYS A 136 4.78 -7.60 12.34
C LYS A 136 4.13 -6.85 11.19
N LEU A 137 4.95 -6.33 10.28
CA LEU A 137 4.50 -5.60 9.11
C LEU A 137 4.67 -6.43 7.84
N PHE A 138 3.78 -6.22 6.88
CA PHE A 138 3.88 -6.81 5.54
C PHE A 138 4.27 -5.76 4.54
N ASN A 139 5.03 -6.15 3.52
CA ASN A 139 5.41 -5.25 2.46
C ASN A 139 4.27 -5.04 1.46
N GLN A 140 4.08 -3.80 1.10
CA GLN A 140 3.21 -3.33 0.06
C GLN A 140 4.05 -2.96 -1.17
N VAL A 141 3.53 -3.25 -2.34
CA VAL A 141 4.09 -2.83 -3.63
C VAL A 141 3.10 -1.85 -4.25
N THR A 142 3.51 -0.60 -4.38
CA THR A 142 2.66 0.48 -4.92
C THR A 142 3.18 0.92 -6.27
N PHE A 143 2.35 0.75 -7.30
CA PHE A 143 2.63 1.17 -8.67
C PHE A 143 2.09 2.58 -8.87
N ARG A 144 2.96 3.53 -9.24
CA ARG A 144 2.64 4.96 -9.22
C ARG A 144 2.56 5.63 -10.58
N THR A 145 2.89 4.90 -11.64
CA THR A 145 2.80 5.41 -13.02
C THR A 145 2.09 4.42 -13.93
N GLU A 146 1.42 4.92 -14.97
CA GLU A 146 0.70 4.06 -15.94
C GLU A 146 1.65 3.10 -16.65
N LYS A 147 2.89 3.52 -16.93
CA LYS A 147 3.88 2.68 -17.62
C LYS A 147 4.27 1.44 -16.81
N VAL A 148 4.32 1.54 -15.47
CA VAL A 148 4.63 0.39 -14.62
C VAL A 148 3.37 -0.44 -14.34
N ILE A 149 2.21 0.18 -14.23
CA ILE A 149 0.92 -0.52 -14.09
C ILE A 149 0.66 -1.44 -15.30
N ALA A 150 1.06 -1.02 -16.50
CA ALA A 150 0.98 -1.82 -17.70
C ALA A 150 1.78 -3.13 -17.67
N GLN A 151 2.67 -3.30 -16.68
CA GLN A 151 3.41 -4.56 -16.46
C GLN A 151 2.62 -5.60 -15.65
N LEU A 152 1.48 -5.22 -15.06
CA LEU A 152 0.64 -6.13 -14.32
C LEU A 152 -0.22 -6.95 -15.28
N LYS A 153 -0.08 -8.28 -15.23
CA LYS A 153 -0.90 -9.21 -16.00
C LYS A 153 -1.98 -9.79 -15.09
N PHE A 154 -3.22 -9.40 -15.32
CA PHE A 154 -4.36 -9.95 -14.59
C PHE A 154 -4.48 -11.47 -14.84
N ILE A 155 -4.69 -12.23 -13.78
CA ILE A 155 -4.83 -13.69 -13.82
C ILE A 155 -6.26 -14.10 -13.50
N LYS A 156 -6.79 -13.65 -12.36
CA LYS A 156 -8.13 -13.96 -11.88
C LYS A 156 -8.56 -13.00 -10.77
N SER A 157 -9.81 -13.10 -10.39
CA SER A 157 -10.31 -12.52 -9.14
C SER A 157 -11.04 -13.57 -8.29
N GLU A 158 -11.06 -13.37 -6.99
CA GLU A 158 -11.77 -14.23 -6.03
C GLU A 158 -12.49 -13.40 -5.00
N ILE A 159 -13.72 -13.79 -4.68
CA ILE A 159 -14.47 -13.20 -3.56
C ILE A 159 -13.88 -13.72 -2.26
N VAL A 160 -13.66 -12.81 -1.33
CA VAL A 160 -13.20 -13.16 0.03
C VAL A 160 -14.35 -13.80 0.77
N LYS A 161 -14.19 -15.08 1.13
CA LYS A 161 -15.21 -15.82 1.89
C LYS A 161 -15.28 -15.26 3.32
N ASN A 162 -16.50 -15.11 3.82
CA ASN A 162 -16.69 -14.88 5.25
C ASN A 162 -16.18 -16.13 5.98
N GLY A 163 -15.18 -15.93 6.83
CA GLY A 163 -14.69 -16.98 7.70
C GLY A 163 -15.70 -17.29 8.80
#